data_d89c0c6e9a2cde80768ec3e6d41f74e1
#
_entry.id   d89c0c6e9a2cde80768ec3e6d41f74e1
#
_cell.length_a   1.000
_cell.length_b   1.000
_cell.length_c   1.000
_cell.angle_alpha   90.00
_cell.angle_beta   90.00
_cell.angle_gamma   90.00
#
_symmetry.space_group_name_H-M   'P 1'
#
loop_
_entity.id
_entity.type
_entity.pdbx_description
1 polymer ?
#
loop_
_entity_poly.entity_id
_entity_poly.type
_entity_poly.pdbx_seq_one_letter_code
_entity_poly.pdbx_strand_id
1 'polypeptide(L)'
;MKNFSLSIVSEEPTPDLTVLKIASASRNSSSQLYPDRILLTTPNLEDLQKKITKKLNLHGIKDLESQVSLHFANDRVENFDSFDSFLRYDFKVDPLTESLGIKWSFIFDSTGVGNPHLHCVSLRFADFPAPGALLQRMLSARAGDQDESDPDFLTPTVCKLDFADNRFATELFSVVSDWIKAQPRVEPAFGFMLKLKSYEDSIRKFIENTLPTIALLAYLGIWLGLLPDSISNSVKYSVAWMIGGGAVFLLARYIAAGLAAILGKNIRRMSLVPIFQLTSGDSNRITRYIARSQKSAIVLIATGLLYGLSQGLGVYLASKILTHLF
;
A
#
# COMPACT_ATOMS: atom_id res chain seq x y z
N MET A 1 32.97 40.75 -59.15
CA MET A 1 31.74 41.05 -58.41
C MET A 1 30.81 39.84 -58.55
N LYS A 2 30.70 39.00 -57.49
CA LYS A 2 29.79 37.85 -57.44
C LYS A 2 28.58 38.25 -56.62
N ASN A 3 27.41 38.31 -57.28
CA ASN A 3 26.15 38.53 -56.62
C ASN A 3 25.74 37.26 -55.87
N PHE A 4 25.64 37.32 -54.55
CA PHE A 4 24.99 36.32 -53.73
C PHE A 4 23.49 36.70 -53.60
N SER A 5 22.62 35.92 -54.22
CA SER A 5 21.18 35.98 -53.93
C SER A 5 20.86 35.13 -52.73
N LEU A 6 20.44 35.75 -51.64
CA LEU A 6 19.82 35.08 -50.48
C LEU A 6 18.41 34.69 -50.87
N SER A 7 18.15 33.39 -51.00
CA SER A 7 16.80 32.85 -51.01
C SER A 7 16.28 32.78 -49.56
N ILE A 8 15.28 33.58 -49.26
CA ILE A 8 14.53 33.47 -48.01
C ILE A 8 13.69 32.20 -48.11
N VAL A 9 14.11 31.15 -47.42
CA VAL A 9 13.26 29.99 -47.17
C VAL A 9 12.27 30.43 -46.10
N SER A 10 10.99 30.49 -46.44
CA SER A 10 9.91 30.65 -45.51
C SER A 10 9.81 29.36 -44.69
N GLU A 11 10.33 29.34 -43.47
CA GLU A 11 10.05 28.29 -42.53
C GLU A 11 8.56 28.34 -42.13
N GLU A 12 7.79 27.36 -42.58
CA GLU A 12 6.50 27.06 -42.00
C GLU A 12 6.70 26.74 -40.51
N PRO A 13 5.86 27.28 -39.60
CA PRO A 13 5.99 27.00 -38.16
C PRO A 13 5.76 25.50 -37.96
N THR A 14 6.80 24.78 -37.57
CA THR A 14 6.72 23.37 -37.22
C THR A 14 5.74 23.15 -36.06
N PRO A 15 4.88 22.12 -36.11
CA PRO A 15 3.87 21.84 -35.08
C PRO A 15 4.46 21.64 -33.68
N ASP A 16 5.74 21.33 -33.58
CA ASP A 16 6.47 21.13 -32.32
C ASP A 16 6.58 22.38 -31.43
N LEU A 17 6.66 23.60 -32.01
CA LEU A 17 6.74 24.85 -31.25
C LEU A 17 5.42 25.17 -30.52
N THR A 18 4.30 24.77 -31.12
CA THR A 18 2.97 24.95 -30.49
C THR A 18 2.78 24.00 -29.29
N VAL A 19 3.23 22.76 -29.42
CA VAL A 19 3.21 21.76 -28.35
C VAL A 19 4.11 22.18 -27.18
N LEU A 20 5.30 22.69 -27.47
CA LEU A 20 6.22 23.21 -26.43
C LEU A 20 5.66 24.43 -25.68
N LYS A 21 4.95 25.33 -26.35
CA LYS A 21 4.29 26.48 -25.69
C LYS A 21 3.14 26.02 -24.76
N ILE A 22 2.37 25.02 -25.17
CA ILE A 22 1.30 24.44 -24.34
C ILE A 22 1.90 23.73 -23.10
N ALA A 23 3.03 23.06 -23.27
CA ALA A 23 3.70 22.36 -22.16
C ALA A 23 4.31 23.25 -21.09
N SER A 24 4.64 24.54 -21.42
CA SER A 24 5.29 25.48 -20.49
C SER A 24 4.33 26.32 -19.64
N ALA A 25 3.02 26.17 -19.80
CA ALA A 25 2.04 26.87 -18.98
C ALA A 25 2.12 26.39 -17.50
N SER A 26 2.07 27.35 -16.57
CA SER A 26 2.02 27.08 -15.13
C SER A 26 0.83 26.15 -14.82
N ARG A 27 1.11 24.99 -14.22
CA ARG A 27 0.10 23.98 -13.86
C ARG A 27 -0.03 23.88 -12.36
N ASN A 28 -1.25 23.85 -11.89
CA ASN A 28 -1.55 23.40 -10.55
C ASN A 28 -1.65 21.87 -10.55
N SER A 29 -1.10 21.25 -9.55
CA SER A 29 -1.21 19.79 -9.36
C SER A 29 -1.92 19.52 -8.04
N SER A 30 -2.85 18.58 -8.05
CA SER A 30 -3.52 18.11 -6.85
C SER A 30 -3.58 16.61 -6.86
N SER A 31 -3.37 15.98 -5.70
CA SER A 31 -3.48 14.54 -5.53
C SER A 31 -4.53 14.18 -4.50
N GLN A 32 -5.24 13.08 -4.72
CA GLN A 32 -6.19 12.50 -3.80
C GLN A 32 -5.85 11.03 -3.56
N LEU A 33 -5.73 10.68 -2.29
CA LEU A 33 -5.39 9.33 -1.83
C LEU A 33 -6.68 8.55 -1.53
N TYR A 34 -6.73 7.30 -1.96
CA TYR A 34 -7.87 6.42 -1.72
C TYR A 34 -7.42 5.20 -0.93
N PRO A 35 -7.68 5.18 0.38
CA PRO A 35 -7.32 4.06 1.24
C PRO A 35 -8.33 2.90 1.14
N ASP A 36 -8.87 2.65 -0.04
CA ASP A 36 -9.89 1.66 -0.28
C ASP A 36 -9.30 0.39 -0.92
N ARG A 37 -9.70 -0.76 -0.38
CA ARG A 37 -9.39 -2.05 -0.96
C ARG A 37 -10.45 -2.41 -1.99
N ILE A 38 -10.09 -2.34 -3.24
CA ILE A 38 -10.99 -2.65 -4.36
C ILE A 38 -10.47 -3.85 -5.14
N LEU A 39 -11.38 -4.59 -5.78
CA LEU A 39 -11.05 -5.62 -6.74
C LEU A 39 -10.98 -4.99 -8.13
N LEU A 40 -9.79 -5.06 -8.74
CA LEU A 40 -9.54 -4.53 -10.08
C LEU A 40 -9.61 -5.65 -11.11
N THR A 41 -10.60 -5.57 -11.97
CA THR A 41 -10.79 -6.45 -13.14
C THR A 41 -10.82 -5.62 -14.41
N THR A 42 -10.57 -6.24 -15.55
CA THR A 42 -10.65 -5.56 -16.86
C THR A 42 -12.02 -4.87 -17.08
N PRO A 43 -13.18 -5.50 -16.79
CA PRO A 43 -14.48 -4.84 -16.91
C PRO A 43 -14.63 -3.61 -16.02
N ASN A 44 -14.07 -3.64 -14.81
CA ASN A 44 -14.15 -2.50 -13.90
C ASN A 44 -13.35 -1.31 -14.43
N LEU A 45 -12.18 -1.58 -15.01
CA LEU A 45 -11.34 -0.55 -15.63
C LEU A 45 -12.00 0.03 -16.89
N GLU A 46 -12.67 -0.80 -17.68
CA GLU A 46 -13.46 -0.35 -18.82
C GLU A 46 -14.61 0.58 -18.41
N ASP A 47 -15.31 0.28 -17.30
CA ASP A 47 -16.35 1.15 -16.74
C ASP A 47 -15.75 2.51 -16.30
N LEU A 48 -14.56 2.51 -15.69
CA LEU A 48 -13.85 3.74 -15.33
C LEU A 48 -13.55 4.58 -16.56
N GLN A 49 -12.98 3.95 -17.59
CA GLN A 49 -12.67 4.62 -18.87
C GLN A 49 -13.93 5.27 -19.46
N LYS A 50 -15.04 4.55 -19.50
CA LYS A 50 -16.33 5.06 -20.00
C LYS A 50 -16.83 6.26 -19.19
N LYS A 51 -16.71 6.22 -17.85
CA LYS A 51 -17.12 7.31 -16.97
C LYS A 51 -16.28 8.56 -17.15
N ILE A 52 -14.95 8.42 -17.22
CA ILE A 52 -14.04 9.53 -17.48
C ILE A 52 -14.31 10.13 -18.86
N THR A 53 -14.37 9.31 -19.90
CA THR A 53 -14.66 9.78 -21.26
C THR A 53 -16.02 10.48 -21.34
N LYS A 54 -17.08 9.91 -20.73
CA LYS A 54 -18.39 10.55 -20.67
C LYS A 54 -18.35 11.91 -19.99
N LYS A 55 -17.61 12.03 -18.88
CA LYS A 55 -17.48 13.30 -18.17
C LYS A 55 -16.73 14.33 -19.00
N LEU A 56 -15.64 13.96 -19.66
CA LEU A 56 -14.88 14.83 -20.54
C LEU A 56 -15.71 15.31 -21.75
N ASN A 57 -16.48 14.42 -22.36
CA ASN A 57 -17.37 14.76 -23.48
C ASN A 57 -18.44 15.79 -23.08
N LEU A 58 -18.94 15.79 -21.84
CA LEU A 58 -19.87 16.79 -21.34
C LEU A 58 -19.27 18.20 -21.31
N HIS A 59 -17.94 18.30 -21.19
CA HIS A 59 -17.19 19.57 -21.28
C HIS A 59 -16.72 19.89 -22.71
N GLY A 60 -17.17 19.12 -23.72
CA GLY A 60 -16.84 19.35 -25.12
C GLY A 60 -15.44 18.85 -25.52
N ILE A 61 -14.75 18.12 -24.66
CA ILE A 61 -13.42 17.55 -24.92
C ILE A 61 -13.61 16.29 -25.78
N LYS A 62 -13.06 16.29 -26.98
CA LYS A 62 -13.17 15.16 -27.95
C LYS A 62 -11.86 14.40 -28.10
N ASP A 63 -10.73 15.12 -28.00
CA ASP A 63 -9.41 14.55 -28.19
C ASP A 63 -8.86 14.11 -26.82
N LEU A 64 -9.07 12.84 -26.50
CA LEU A 64 -8.64 12.20 -25.27
C LEU A 64 -7.60 11.13 -25.60
N GLU A 65 -6.37 11.34 -25.19
CA GLU A 65 -5.34 10.31 -25.20
C GLU A 65 -5.37 9.56 -23.86
N SER A 66 -5.30 8.25 -23.92
CA SER A 66 -5.22 7.40 -22.72
C SER A 66 -4.04 6.47 -22.84
N GLN A 67 -3.19 6.44 -21.83
CA GLN A 67 -2.05 5.55 -21.72
C GLN A 67 -2.25 4.63 -20.51
N VAL A 68 -1.88 3.37 -20.65
CA VAL A 68 -1.93 2.40 -19.55
C VAL A 68 -0.55 1.79 -19.37
N SER A 69 -0.07 1.74 -18.12
CA SER A 69 1.18 1.07 -17.77
C SER A 69 0.92 -0.04 -16.76
N LEU A 70 1.44 -1.21 -17.01
CA LEU A 70 1.29 -2.40 -16.19
C LEU A 70 2.68 -2.89 -15.75
N HIS A 71 2.90 -2.95 -14.43
CA HIS A 71 4.13 -3.45 -13.84
C HIS A 71 3.89 -4.81 -13.22
N PHE A 72 4.79 -5.74 -13.49
CA PHE A 72 4.72 -7.11 -13.01
C PHE A 72 5.79 -7.40 -11.95
N ALA A 73 5.56 -8.44 -11.17
CA ALA A 73 6.45 -8.86 -10.07
C ALA A 73 7.84 -9.33 -10.51
N ASN A 74 8.07 -9.51 -11.79
CA ASN A 74 9.37 -9.87 -12.38
C ASN A 74 10.08 -8.66 -13.01
N ASP A 75 9.76 -7.44 -12.57
CA ASP A 75 10.29 -6.16 -13.07
C ASP A 75 9.97 -5.86 -14.56
N ARG A 76 9.12 -6.67 -15.19
CA ARG A 76 8.63 -6.40 -16.54
C ARG A 76 7.60 -5.29 -16.50
N VAL A 77 7.68 -4.37 -17.45
CA VAL A 77 6.73 -3.25 -17.62
C VAL A 77 6.16 -3.33 -19.04
N GLU A 78 4.84 -3.27 -19.14
CA GLU A 78 4.11 -3.14 -20.40
C GLU A 78 3.44 -1.78 -20.44
N ASN A 79 3.68 -1.05 -21.53
CA ASN A 79 3.07 0.25 -21.77
C ASN A 79 2.16 0.15 -23.00
N PHE A 80 0.96 0.67 -22.87
CA PHE A 80 -0.07 0.69 -23.89
C PHE A 80 -0.38 2.15 -24.24
N ASP A 81 -0.24 2.51 -25.51
CA ASP A 81 -0.49 3.87 -26.00
C ASP A 81 -1.97 4.24 -26.07
N SER A 82 -2.86 3.27 -25.87
CA SER A 82 -4.29 3.50 -25.76
C SER A 82 -4.95 2.48 -24.83
N PHE A 83 -6.10 2.86 -24.28
CA PHE A 83 -6.90 1.94 -23.47
C PHE A 83 -7.42 0.75 -24.28
N ASP A 84 -7.70 0.96 -25.57
CA ASP A 84 -8.13 -0.11 -26.46
C ASP A 84 -7.01 -1.13 -26.72
N SER A 85 -5.76 -0.69 -26.81
CA SER A 85 -4.60 -1.59 -26.91
C SER A 85 -4.45 -2.44 -25.68
N PHE A 86 -4.65 -1.84 -24.48
CA PHE A 86 -4.67 -2.55 -23.21
C PHE A 86 -5.79 -3.62 -23.17
N LEU A 87 -7.01 -3.30 -23.61
CA LEU A 87 -8.13 -4.26 -23.62
C LEU A 87 -7.92 -5.45 -24.58
N ARG A 88 -7.17 -5.25 -25.67
CA ARG A 88 -6.88 -6.30 -26.65
C ARG A 88 -5.70 -7.19 -26.28
N TYR A 89 -4.95 -6.81 -25.27
CA TYR A 89 -3.76 -7.56 -24.85
C TYR A 89 -4.15 -8.93 -24.25
N ASP A 90 -3.38 -9.97 -24.58
CA ASP A 90 -3.59 -11.31 -24.04
C ASP A 90 -2.84 -11.52 -22.74
N PHE A 91 -3.54 -11.40 -21.63
CA PHE A 91 -2.99 -11.56 -20.26
C PHE A 91 -2.81 -13.02 -19.81
N LYS A 92 -2.98 -14.03 -20.69
CA LYS A 92 -3.02 -15.46 -20.30
C LYS A 92 -1.71 -16.01 -19.74
N VAL A 93 -0.59 -15.44 -20.07
CA VAL A 93 0.75 -15.95 -19.72
C VAL A 93 1.52 -15.00 -18.81
N ASP A 94 0.89 -13.95 -18.35
CA ASP A 94 1.56 -12.90 -17.62
C ASP A 94 1.77 -13.21 -16.15
N PRO A 95 2.89 -12.72 -15.56
CA PRO A 95 3.16 -12.86 -14.14
C PRO A 95 2.20 -12.01 -13.29
N LEU A 96 2.41 -12.06 -11.98
CA LEU A 96 1.64 -11.33 -10.99
C LEU A 96 1.75 -9.81 -11.23
N THR A 97 0.63 -9.10 -11.26
CA THR A 97 0.57 -7.64 -11.38
C THR A 97 0.98 -6.95 -10.08
N GLU A 98 1.93 -6.03 -10.09
CA GLU A 98 2.31 -5.21 -8.92
C GLU A 98 1.68 -3.84 -8.92
N SER A 99 1.62 -3.20 -10.08
CA SER A 99 0.95 -1.91 -10.20
C SER A 99 0.34 -1.70 -11.57
N LEU A 100 -0.69 -0.86 -11.60
CA LEU A 100 -1.37 -0.39 -12.81
C LEU A 100 -1.44 1.12 -12.74
N GLY A 101 -0.95 1.79 -13.79
CA GLY A 101 -1.09 3.22 -14.01
C GLY A 101 -1.98 3.49 -15.21
N ILE A 102 -2.92 4.43 -15.09
CA ILE A 102 -3.71 4.92 -16.20
C ILE A 102 -3.55 6.43 -16.25
N LYS A 103 -3.23 6.95 -17.42
CA LYS A 103 -3.03 8.39 -17.66
C LYS A 103 -3.95 8.83 -18.79
N TRP A 104 -4.70 9.87 -18.54
CA TRP A 104 -5.53 10.55 -19.53
C TRP A 104 -4.96 11.94 -19.77
N SER A 105 -4.70 12.28 -21.03
CA SER A 105 -4.20 13.59 -21.43
C SER A 105 -5.17 14.19 -22.44
N PHE A 106 -5.55 15.45 -22.25
CA PHE A 106 -6.47 16.18 -23.11
C PHE A 106 -6.21 17.68 -23.07
N ILE A 107 -6.59 18.37 -24.14
CA ILE A 107 -6.47 19.81 -24.27
C ILE A 107 -7.84 20.45 -24.02
N PHE A 108 -7.91 21.39 -23.10
CA PHE A 108 -9.13 22.09 -22.74
C PHE A 108 -8.87 23.56 -22.45
N ASP A 109 -9.74 24.43 -22.98
CA ASP A 109 -9.76 25.86 -22.65
C ASP A 109 -10.85 26.12 -21.62
N SER A 110 -10.48 26.17 -20.35
CA SER A 110 -11.41 26.42 -19.23
C SER A 110 -11.85 27.87 -19.13
N THR A 111 -11.11 28.78 -19.77
CA THR A 111 -11.35 30.24 -19.64
C THR A 111 -12.18 30.82 -20.79
N GLY A 112 -12.32 30.07 -21.88
CA GLY A 112 -13.02 30.55 -23.08
C GLY A 112 -12.30 31.70 -23.81
N VAL A 113 -11.05 32.00 -23.42
CA VAL A 113 -10.26 33.13 -23.95
C VAL A 113 -9.32 32.67 -25.08
N GLY A 114 -9.44 31.39 -25.51
CA GLY A 114 -8.64 30.86 -26.62
C GLY A 114 -7.21 30.43 -26.24
N ASN A 115 -6.95 30.18 -24.96
CA ASN A 115 -5.69 29.63 -24.46
C ASN A 115 -5.90 28.17 -24.00
N PRO A 116 -5.80 27.19 -24.89
CA PRO A 116 -5.94 25.78 -24.54
C PRO A 116 -4.75 25.32 -23.68
N HIS A 117 -5.07 24.63 -22.59
CA HIS A 117 -4.08 24.02 -21.70
C HIS A 117 -4.15 22.50 -21.77
N LEU A 118 -2.98 21.87 -21.67
CA LEU A 118 -2.91 20.41 -21.53
C LEU A 118 -3.23 20.04 -20.07
N HIS A 119 -4.25 19.25 -19.89
CA HIS A 119 -4.64 18.65 -18.63
C HIS A 119 -4.21 17.18 -18.59
N CYS A 120 -3.86 16.71 -17.41
CA CYS A 120 -3.47 15.33 -17.22
C CYS A 120 -4.14 14.78 -15.97
N VAL A 121 -4.80 13.64 -16.12
CA VAL A 121 -5.34 12.83 -15.03
C VAL A 121 -4.54 11.55 -14.96
N SER A 122 -3.92 11.26 -13.84
CA SER A 122 -3.22 10.00 -13.63
C SER A 122 -3.82 9.27 -12.44
N LEU A 123 -4.13 7.99 -12.62
CA LEU A 123 -4.64 7.12 -11.59
C LEU A 123 -3.72 5.91 -11.46
N ARG A 124 -3.18 5.72 -10.27
CA ARG A 124 -2.27 4.63 -9.97
C ARG A 124 -2.87 3.70 -8.93
N PHE A 125 -2.79 2.42 -9.20
CA PHE A 125 -3.07 1.34 -8.28
C PHE A 125 -1.80 0.53 -8.07
N ALA A 126 -1.41 0.25 -6.83
CA ALA A 126 -0.19 -0.50 -6.57
C ALA A 126 -0.31 -1.36 -5.31
N ASP A 127 0.46 -2.46 -5.26
CA ASP A 127 0.76 -3.15 -4.00
C ASP A 127 1.76 -2.30 -3.20
N PHE A 128 1.90 -2.53 -1.89
CA PHE A 128 2.96 -1.90 -1.12
C PHE A 128 4.33 -2.32 -1.68
N PRO A 129 5.21 -1.36 -1.93
CA PRO A 129 6.53 -1.67 -2.43
C PRO A 129 7.28 -2.57 -1.45
N ALA A 130 8.14 -3.45 -1.97
CA ALA A 130 9.01 -4.27 -1.15
C ALA A 130 9.95 -3.38 -0.32
N PRO A 131 10.35 -3.78 0.91
CA PRO A 131 11.22 -2.96 1.77
C PRO A 131 12.52 -2.55 1.09
N GLY A 132 13.09 -3.42 0.25
CA GLY A 132 14.30 -3.11 -0.53
C GLY A 132 14.07 -2.01 -1.57
N ALA A 133 12.95 -2.04 -2.27
CA ALA A 133 12.58 -1.01 -3.23
C ALA A 133 12.30 0.34 -2.56
N LEU A 134 11.70 0.33 -1.36
CA LEU A 134 11.54 1.54 -0.55
C LEU A 134 12.90 2.14 -0.14
N LEU A 135 13.81 1.29 0.35
CA LEU A 135 15.14 1.74 0.75
C LEU A 135 15.92 2.30 -0.44
N GLN A 136 15.90 1.62 -1.57
CA GLN A 136 16.56 2.08 -2.80
C GLN A 136 16.01 3.42 -3.26
N ARG A 137 14.68 3.62 -3.23
CA ARG A 137 14.04 4.90 -3.57
C ARG A 137 14.37 6.01 -2.58
N MET A 138 14.40 5.72 -1.27
CA MET A 138 14.82 6.69 -0.26
C MET A 138 16.30 7.11 -0.41
N LEU A 139 17.15 6.23 -0.92
CA LEU A 139 18.53 6.53 -1.21
C LEU A 139 18.68 7.34 -2.51
N SER A 140 17.90 7.03 -3.56
CA SER A 140 17.90 7.78 -4.82
C SER A 140 17.29 9.17 -4.67
N ALA A 141 16.23 9.33 -3.87
CA ALA A 141 15.66 10.65 -3.57
C ALA A 141 16.66 11.60 -2.89
N ARG A 142 17.63 11.06 -2.13
CA ARG A 142 18.75 11.84 -1.58
C ARG A 142 19.76 12.28 -2.65
N ALA A 143 19.79 11.64 -3.81
CA ALA A 143 20.75 11.92 -4.88
C ALA A 143 20.33 13.04 -5.85
N GLY A 144 19.17 13.69 -5.63
CA GLY A 144 18.82 14.93 -6.34
C GLY A 144 17.71 14.84 -7.40
N ASP A 145 17.12 13.67 -7.65
CA ASP A 145 15.93 13.54 -8.50
C ASP A 145 14.67 13.88 -7.69
N GLN A 146 14.25 15.15 -7.77
CA GLN A 146 13.12 15.70 -7.02
C GLN A 146 11.74 15.14 -7.41
N ASP A 147 11.61 14.49 -8.57
CA ASP A 147 10.32 13.99 -9.06
C ASP A 147 9.88 12.65 -8.44
N GLU A 148 10.80 11.90 -7.80
CA GLU A 148 10.49 10.59 -7.21
C GLU A 148 10.25 10.59 -5.70
N SER A 149 10.41 11.73 -5.03
CA SER A 149 10.21 11.87 -3.56
C SER A 149 8.74 12.11 -3.17
N ASP A 150 7.82 11.97 -4.09
CA ASP A 150 6.40 12.21 -3.86
C ASP A 150 5.83 11.18 -2.85
N PRO A 151 5.30 11.61 -1.69
CA PRO A 151 4.68 10.73 -0.69
C PRO A 151 3.54 9.87 -1.27
N ASP A 152 3.05 10.24 -2.45
CA ASP A 152 2.06 9.50 -3.21
C ASP A 152 2.49 8.06 -3.56
N PHE A 153 3.80 7.78 -3.61
CA PHE A 153 4.32 6.42 -3.84
C PHE A 153 4.05 5.43 -2.70
N LEU A 154 3.82 5.93 -1.49
CA LEU A 154 3.54 5.07 -0.34
C LEU A 154 2.06 4.68 -0.23
N THR A 155 1.20 5.32 -1.00
CA THR A 155 -0.24 5.04 -0.98
C THR A 155 -0.60 4.10 -2.13
N PRO A 156 -1.36 3.03 -1.86
CA PRO A 156 -1.69 2.02 -2.87
C PRO A 156 -2.54 2.54 -4.02
N THR A 157 -3.43 3.50 -3.76
CA THR A 157 -4.29 4.09 -4.80
C THR A 157 -4.23 5.61 -4.72
N VAL A 158 -3.75 6.23 -5.80
CA VAL A 158 -3.57 7.68 -5.90
C VAL A 158 -4.13 8.16 -7.23
N CYS A 159 -4.93 9.21 -7.17
CA CYS A 159 -5.33 9.98 -8.34
C CYS A 159 -4.64 11.33 -8.29
N LYS A 160 -3.87 11.66 -9.32
CA LYS A 160 -3.19 12.96 -9.48
C LYS A 160 -3.79 13.67 -10.69
N LEU A 161 -4.12 14.93 -10.52
CA LEU A 161 -4.59 15.80 -11.58
C LEU A 161 -3.65 16.99 -11.73
N ASP A 162 -3.20 17.21 -12.98
CA ASP A 162 -2.54 18.45 -13.39
C ASP A 162 -3.56 19.28 -14.16
N PHE A 163 -3.91 20.46 -13.65
CA PHE A 163 -5.04 21.23 -14.15
C PHE A 163 -4.79 22.75 -14.11
N ALA A 164 -5.56 23.49 -14.92
CA ALA A 164 -5.64 24.94 -14.87
C ALA A 164 -6.88 25.42 -14.08
N ASP A 165 -7.97 24.64 -14.06
CA ASP A 165 -9.23 24.99 -13.38
C ASP A 165 -9.56 24.02 -12.22
N ASN A 166 -9.67 24.56 -11.01
CA ASN A 166 -9.91 23.80 -9.79
C ASN A 166 -11.32 23.18 -9.74
N ARG A 167 -12.32 23.80 -10.36
CA ARG A 167 -13.70 23.24 -10.38
C ARG A 167 -13.75 21.95 -11.18
N PHE A 168 -13.14 21.99 -12.35
CA PHE A 168 -13.04 20.82 -13.23
C PHE A 168 -12.28 19.67 -12.56
N ALA A 169 -11.17 19.97 -11.87
CA ALA A 169 -10.42 18.99 -11.11
C ALA A 169 -11.27 18.32 -10.02
N THR A 170 -12.04 19.10 -9.26
CA THR A 170 -12.93 18.60 -8.21
C THR A 170 -13.99 17.66 -8.77
N GLU A 171 -14.55 17.98 -9.93
CA GLU A 171 -15.53 17.11 -10.60
C GLU A 171 -14.93 15.77 -11.04
N LEU A 172 -13.71 15.77 -11.58
CA LEU A 172 -13.02 14.54 -11.96
C LEU A 172 -12.66 13.68 -10.73
N PHE A 173 -12.18 14.29 -9.64
CA PHE A 173 -11.97 13.58 -8.39
C PHE A 173 -13.25 12.94 -7.86
N SER A 174 -14.40 13.63 -7.97
CA SER A 174 -15.69 13.06 -7.58
C SER A 174 -16.03 11.82 -8.42
N VAL A 175 -15.84 11.87 -9.74
CA VAL A 175 -16.09 10.72 -10.63
C VAL A 175 -15.23 9.52 -10.24
N VAL A 176 -13.93 9.73 -9.99
CA VAL A 176 -13.00 8.67 -9.56
C VAL A 176 -13.41 8.15 -8.18
N SER A 177 -13.72 9.04 -7.23
CA SER A 177 -14.14 8.68 -5.87
C SER A 177 -15.40 7.83 -5.88
N ASP A 178 -16.42 8.23 -6.64
CA ASP A 178 -17.69 7.50 -6.73
C ASP A 178 -17.51 6.15 -7.42
N TRP A 179 -16.65 6.10 -8.44
CA TRP A 179 -16.28 4.84 -9.06
C TRP A 179 -15.57 3.90 -8.09
N ILE A 180 -14.58 4.37 -7.33
CA ILE A 180 -13.86 3.57 -6.32
C ILE A 180 -14.82 3.03 -5.26
N LYS A 181 -15.74 3.86 -4.76
CA LYS A 181 -16.74 3.44 -3.76
C LYS A 181 -17.69 2.36 -4.28
N ALA A 182 -17.99 2.37 -5.58
CA ALA A 182 -18.88 1.42 -6.23
C ALA A 182 -18.19 0.07 -6.55
N GLN A 183 -16.85 -0.02 -6.46
CA GLN A 183 -16.15 -1.25 -6.82
C GLN A 183 -16.38 -2.38 -5.81
N PRO A 184 -16.40 -3.65 -6.27
CA PRO A 184 -16.48 -4.80 -5.39
C PRO A 184 -15.27 -4.87 -4.47
N ARG A 185 -15.51 -5.27 -3.23
CA ARG A 185 -14.47 -5.45 -2.20
C ARG A 185 -14.36 -6.90 -1.84
N VAL A 186 -13.14 -7.43 -1.85
CA VAL A 186 -12.89 -8.78 -1.35
C VAL A 186 -12.85 -8.75 0.17
N GLU A 187 -13.77 -9.46 0.80
CA GLU A 187 -13.79 -9.57 2.26
C GLU A 187 -12.71 -10.52 2.77
N PRO A 188 -12.06 -10.20 3.92
CA PRO A 188 -11.19 -11.14 4.58
C PRO A 188 -11.99 -12.32 5.15
N ALA A 189 -11.30 -13.44 5.43
CA ALA A 189 -11.95 -14.62 6.01
C ALA A 189 -12.75 -14.32 7.28
N PHE A 190 -12.35 -13.30 8.04
CA PHE A 190 -13.04 -12.84 9.24
C PHE A 190 -13.26 -11.32 9.18
N GLY A 191 -14.53 -10.90 9.16
CA GLY A 191 -14.92 -9.48 9.02
C GLY A 191 -14.34 -8.56 10.10
N PHE A 192 -14.05 -9.09 11.30
CA PHE A 192 -13.44 -8.30 12.37
C PHE A 192 -12.02 -7.81 12.03
N MET A 193 -11.30 -8.50 11.13
CA MET A 193 -9.96 -8.12 10.70
C MET A 193 -9.90 -6.71 10.08
N LEU A 194 -10.99 -6.24 9.46
CA LEU A 194 -11.08 -4.89 8.90
C LEU A 194 -11.12 -3.81 10.00
N LYS A 195 -11.78 -4.14 11.13
CA LYS A 195 -11.87 -3.24 12.28
C LYS A 195 -10.54 -3.11 13.01
N LEU A 196 -9.64 -4.08 12.85
CA LEU A 196 -8.34 -4.08 13.53
C LEU A 196 -7.38 -3.01 13.01
N LYS A 197 -7.64 -2.43 11.83
CA LYS A 197 -6.81 -1.32 11.31
C LYS A 197 -6.73 -0.15 12.29
N SER A 198 -7.87 0.24 12.89
CA SER A 198 -7.91 1.34 13.87
C SER A 198 -7.19 1.00 15.19
N TYR A 199 -6.94 -0.27 15.45
CA TYR A 199 -6.27 -0.77 16.64
C TYR A 199 -4.87 -1.33 16.37
N GLU A 200 -4.28 -1.07 15.20
CA GLU A 200 -2.98 -1.64 14.80
C GLU A 200 -1.89 -1.38 15.85
N ASP A 201 -1.76 -0.13 16.30
CA ASP A 201 -0.76 0.24 17.30
C ASP A 201 -1.02 -0.40 18.68
N SER A 202 -2.29 -0.52 19.05
CA SER A 202 -2.69 -1.17 20.31
C SER A 202 -2.38 -2.67 20.27
N ILE A 203 -2.67 -3.33 19.14
CA ILE A 203 -2.37 -4.74 18.92
C ILE A 203 -0.86 -4.99 18.95
N ARG A 204 -0.10 -4.12 18.28
CA ARG A 204 1.36 -4.20 18.30
C ARG A 204 1.90 -4.12 19.72
N LYS A 205 1.54 -3.08 20.48
CA LYS A 205 1.94 -2.93 21.89
C LYS A 205 1.49 -4.09 22.76
N PHE A 206 0.28 -4.61 22.51
CA PHE A 206 -0.24 -5.77 23.21
C PHE A 206 0.66 -7.00 23.01
N ILE A 207 1.04 -7.33 21.77
CA ILE A 207 1.91 -8.47 21.48
C ILE A 207 3.31 -8.26 22.06
N GLU A 208 3.90 -7.07 21.88
CA GLU A 208 5.23 -6.72 22.36
C GLU A 208 5.36 -6.83 23.89
N ASN A 209 4.28 -6.59 24.64
CA ASN A 209 4.30 -6.68 26.10
C ASN A 209 3.84 -8.05 26.61
N THR A 210 2.88 -8.68 25.95
CA THR A 210 2.25 -9.93 26.43
C THR A 210 3.19 -11.14 26.31
N LEU A 211 3.86 -11.30 25.16
CA LEU A 211 4.75 -12.44 24.94
C LEU A 211 5.92 -12.52 25.95
N PRO A 212 6.68 -11.43 26.19
CA PRO A 212 7.74 -11.46 27.21
C PRO A 212 7.21 -11.73 28.62
N THR A 213 6.04 -11.19 28.95
CA THR A 213 5.41 -11.42 30.26
C THR A 213 5.04 -12.89 30.44
N ILE A 214 4.42 -13.52 29.42
CA ILE A 214 4.08 -14.95 29.45
C ILE A 214 5.35 -15.80 29.59
N ALA A 215 6.39 -15.49 28.82
CA ALA A 215 7.66 -16.21 28.86
C ALA A 215 8.30 -16.14 30.26
N LEU A 216 8.27 -14.95 30.89
CA LEU A 216 8.78 -14.76 32.25
C LEU A 216 7.96 -15.51 33.29
N LEU A 217 6.62 -15.47 33.20
CA LEU A 217 5.73 -16.20 34.12
C LEU A 217 5.91 -17.72 33.96
N ALA A 218 6.04 -18.23 32.76
CA ALA A 218 6.32 -19.64 32.51
C ALA A 218 7.69 -20.05 33.08
N TYR A 219 8.70 -19.22 32.92
CA TYR A 219 10.04 -19.43 33.48
C TYR A 219 10.00 -19.47 35.04
N LEU A 220 9.28 -18.51 35.64
CA LEU A 220 9.08 -18.49 37.11
C LEU A 220 8.27 -19.71 37.62
N GLY A 221 7.26 -20.14 36.85
CA GLY A 221 6.49 -21.34 37.18
C GLY A 221 7.33 -22.61 37.17
N ILE A 222 8.27 -22.74 36.22
CA ILE A 222 9.23 -23.84 36.18
C ILE A 222 10.14 -23.80 37.40
N TRP A 223 10.63 -22.63 37.76
CA TRP A 223 11.48 -22.47 38.95
C TRP A 223 10.76 -22.88 40.25
N LEU A 224 9.55 -22.40 40.44
CA LEU A 224 8.80 -22.68 41.69
C LEU A 224 8.24 -24.09 41.75
N GLY A 225 8.00 -24.74 40.60
CA GLY A 225 7.32 -26.04 40.54
C GLY A 225 8.22 -27.26 40.35
N LEU A 226 9.42 -27.12 39.79
CA LEU A 226 10.27 -28.24 39.38
C LEU A 226 11.59 -28.35 40.16
N LEU A 227 11.99 -27.29 40.88
CA LEU A 227 13.27 -27.31 41.59
C LEU A 227 13.06 -27.82 43.04
N PRO A 228 13.91 -28.77 43.48
CA PRO A 228 13.91 -29.21 44.88
C PRO A 228 14.30 -28.05 45.81
N ASP A 229 13.70 -28.01 47.02
CA ASP A 229 13.92 -26.97 48.03
C ASP A 229 15.40 -26.78 48.39
N SER A 230 16.20 -27.84 48.36
CA SER A 230 17.62 -27.82 48.63
C SER A 230 18.45 -27.02 47.61
N ILE A 231 17.98 -26.93 46.39
CA ILE A 231 18.65 -26.19 45.30
C ILE A 231 18.20 -24.73 45.30
N SER A 232 16.91 -24.47 45.58
CA SER A 232 16.34 -23.12 45.56
C SER A 232 16.96 -22.19 46.62
N ASN A 233 17.46 -22.72 47.73
CA ASN A 233 18.04 -21.96 48.83
C ASN A 233 19.52 -21.55 48.63
N SER A 234 20.15 -21.99 47.53
CA SER A 234 21.54 -21.58 47.22
C SER A 234 21.60 -20.25 46.48
N VAL A 235 22.30 -19.26 47.02
CA VAL A 235 22.48 -17.93 46.40
C VAL A 235 23.01 -18.01 44.96
N LYS A 236 23.95 -18.93 44.71
CA LYS A 236 24.53 -19.11 43.36
C LYS A 236 23.44 -19.52 42.33
N TYR A 237 22.54 -20.42 42.69
CA TYR A 237 21.47 -20.85 41.78
C TYR A 237 20.43 -19.73 41.62
N SER A 238 20.10 -18.98 42.67
CA SER A 238 19.19 -17.84 42.56
C SER A 238 19.69 -16.77 41.60
N VAL A 239 21.00 -16.45 41.64
CA VAL A 239 21.61 -15.49 40.70
C VAL A 239 21.60 -16.03 39.28
N ALA A 240 21.94 -17.31 39.07
CA ALA A 240 21.92 -17.92 37.74
C ALA A 240 20.49 -17.90 37.12
N TRP A 241 19.46 -18.17 37.96
CA TRP A 241 18.07 -18.09 37.54
C TRP A 241 17.61 -16.66 37.23
N MET A 242 18.04 -15.67 37.96
CA MET A 242 17.75 -14.26 37.64
C MET A 242 18.33 -13.86 36.29
N ILE A 243 19.59 -14.25 36.02
CA ILE A 243 20.25 -14.00 34.72
C ILE A 243 19.50 -14.74 33.59
N GLY A 244 19.15 -16.02 33.81
CA GLY A 244 18.38 -16.83 32.87
C GLY A 244 17.01 -16.22 32.56
N GLY A 245 16.29 -15.75 33.57
CA GLY A 245 15.01 -15.05 33.42
C GLY A 245 15.13 -13.77 32.59
N GLY A 246 16.18 -12.98 32.82
CA GLY A 246 16.49 -11.80 32.03
C GLY A 246 16.74 -12.16 30.55
N ALA A 247 17.52 -13.21 30.30
CA ALA A 247 17.79 -13.68 28.94
C ALA A 247 16.53 -14.18 28.22
N VAL A 248 15.68 -14.96 28.90
CA VAL A 248 14.38 -15.42 28.37
C VAL A 248 13.48 -14.23 28.04
N PHE A 249 13.41 -13.24 28.93
CA PHE A 249 12.61 -12.03 28.71
C PHE A 249 13.08 -11.25 27.47
N LEU A 250 14.38 -11.03 27.31
CA LEU A 250 14.96 -10.32 26.15
C LEU A 250 14.72 -11.07 24.85
N LEU A 251 14.92 -12.40 24.85
CA LEU A 251 14.67 -13.24 23.68
C LEU A 251 13.18 -13.20 23.27
N ALA A 252 12.29 -13.34 24.25
CA ALA A 252 10.85 -13.27 24.01
C ALA A 252 10.42 -11.90 23.48
N ARG A 253 11.02 -10.82 23.97
CA ARG A 253 10.78 -9.45 23.49
C ARG A 253 11.22 -9.28 22.04
N TYR A 254 12.36 -9.83 21.66
CA TYR A 254 12.85 -9.80 20.28
C TYR A 254 11.88 -10.55 19.34
N ILE A 255 11.45 -11.74 19.72
CA ILE A 255 10.47 -12.54 18.97
C ILE A 255 9.13 -11.79 18.87
N ALA A 256 8.66 -11.19 19.97
CA ALA A 256 7.41 -10.42 20.02
C ALA A 256 7.42 -9.23 19.05
N ALA A 257 8.53 -8.48 19.01
CA ALA A 257 8.68 -7.36 18.08
C ALA A 257 8.63 -7.81 16.61
N GLY A 258 9.27 -8.94 16.27
CA GLY A 258 9.20 -9.54 14.93
C GLY A 258 7.77 -9.95 14.54
N LEU A 259 7.07 -10.65 15.42
CA LEU A 259 5.67 -11.07 15.22
C LEU A 259 4.73 -9.87 15.08
N ALA A 260 4.88 -8.87 15.94
CA ALA A 260 4.09 -7.64 15.89
C ALA A 260 4.29 -6.87 14.58
N ALA A 261 5.53 -6.78 14.08
CA ALA A 261 5.84 -6.15 12.80
C ALA A 261 5.20 -6.89 11.62
N ILE A 262 5.28 -8.23 11.60
CA ILE A 262 4.67 -9.07 10.57
C ILE A 262 3.14 -8.92 10.58
N LEU A 263 2.52 -8.95 11.76
CA LEU A 263 1.07 -8.81 11.89
C LEU A 263 0.59 -7.43 11.46
N GLY A 264 1.26 -6.36 11.90
CA GLY A 264 0.95 -4.98 11.49
C GLY A 264 1.05 -4.80 9.97
N LYS A 265 2.13 -5.31 9.34
CA LYS A 265 2.27 -5.32 7.88
C LYS A 265 1.11 -6.05 7.18
N ASN A 266 0.68 -7.19 7.72
CA ASN A 266 -0.43 -7.96 7.15
C ASN A 266 -1.76 -7.22 7.30
N ILE A 267 -2.04 -6.62 8.45
CA ILE A 267 -3.26 -5.82 8.70
C ILE A 267 -3.33 -4.65 7.71
N ARG A 268 -2.24 -3.90 7.52
CA ARG A 268 -2.17 -2.80 6.55
C ARG A 268 -2.43 -3.27 5.13
N ARG A 269 -1.76 -4.34 4.70
CA ARG A 269 -1.96 -4.89 3.36
C ARG A 269 -3.39 -5.35 3.11
N MET A 270 -4.03 -5.97 4.11
CA MET A 270 -5.41 -6.42 3.97
C MET A 270 -6.43 -5.28 3.88
N SER A 271 -6.12 -4.11 4.42
CA SER A 271 -7.08 -3.01 4.50
C SER A 271 -6.95 -1.97 3.38
N LEU A 272 -5.77 -1.85 2.76
CA LEU A 272 -5.46 -0.71 1.88
C LEU A 272 -5.13 -1.10 0.44
N VAL A 273 -4.64 -2.34 0.20
CA VAL A 273 -4.07 -2.71 -1.10
C VAL A 273 -5.16 -3.17 -2.05
N PRO A 274 -5.21 -2.64 -3.29
CA PRO A 274 -6.09 -3.16 -4.33
C PRO A 274 -5.71 -4.62 -4.68
N ILE A 275 -6.71 -5.40 -5.05
CA ILE A 275 -6.51 -6.77 -5.48
C ILE A 275 -6.68 -6.81 -7.00
N PHE A 276 -5.59 -7.11 -7.70
CA PHE A 276 -5.62 -7.27 -9.14
C PHE A 276 -6.14 -8.65 -9.53
N GLN A 277 -6.99 -8.69 -10.54
CA GLN A 277 -7.46 -9.88 -11.23
C GLN A 277 -7.44 -9.59 -12.74
N LEU A 278 -6.27 -9.29 -13.25
CA LEU A 278 -6.05 -8.89 -14.65
C LEU A 278 -5.38 -10.02 -15.44
N THR A 279 -4.40 -10.70 -14.84
CA THR A 279 -3.56 -11.70 -15.50
C THR A 279 -3.83 -13.10 -14.97
N SER A 280 -3.31 -14.11 -15.67
CA SER A 280 -3.33 -15.51 -15.16
C SER A 280 -2.55 -15.65 -13.85
N GLY A 281 -1.46 -14.89 -13.67
CA GLY A 281 -0.68 -14.84 -12.43
C GLY A 281 -1.48 -14.30 -11.24
N ASP A 282 -2.49 -13.47 -11.48
CA ASP A 282 -3.36 -12.91 -10.46
C ASP A 282 -4.47 -13.87 -9.98
N SER A 283 -4.75 -14.96 -10.72
CA SER A 283 -5.87 -15.87 -10.46
C SER A 283 -5.95 -16.38 -9.01
N ASN A 284 -4.80 -16.59 -8.38
CA ASN A 284 -4.69 -17.05 -6.99
C ASN A 284 -4.55 -15.91 -5.96
N ARG A 285 -4.67 -14.63 -6.36
CA ARG A 285 -4.52 -13.51 -5.42
C ARG A 285 -5.59 -13.48 -4.35
N ILE A 286 -6.83 -13.68 -4.72
CA ILE A 286 -7.96 -13.72 -3.79
C ILE A 286 -7.75 -14.85 -2.77
N THR A 287 -7.39 -16.05 -3.24
CA THR A 287 -7.12 -17.21 -2.37
C THR A 287 -5.96 -16.92 -1.42
N ARG A 288 -4.85 -16.35 -1.92
CA ARG A 288 -3.71 -15.96 -1.08
C ARG A 288 -4.07 -14.86 -0.07
N TYR A 289 -4.93 -13.91 -0.46
CA TYR A 289 -5.44 -12.89 0.43
C TYR A 289 -6.25 -13.50 1.57
N ILE A 290 -7.20 -14.39 1.26
CA ILE A 290 -8.02 -15.09 2.25
C ILE A 290 -7.14 -15.93 3.19
N ALA A 291 -6.22 -16.72 2.65
CA ALA A 291 -5.30 -17.53 3.45
C ALA A 291 -4.40 -16.69 4.38
N ARG A 292 -3.92 -15.53 3.90
CA ARG A 292 -3.13 -14.60 4.72
C ARG A 292 -3.97 -14.01 5.86
N SER A 293 -5.24 -13.67 5.58
CA SER A 293 -6.15 -13.16 6.59
C SER A 293 -6.45 -14.21 7.67
N GLN A 294 -6.64 -15.47 7.27
CA GLN A 294 -6.81 -16.59 8.21
C GLN A 294 -5.60 -16.78 9.12
N LYS A 295 -4.39 -16.82 8.54
CA LYS A 295 -3.15 -16.96 9.33
C LYS A 295 -2.99 -15.81 10.34
N SER A 296 -3.25 -14.58 9.92
CA SER A 296 -3.15 -13.42 10.82
C SER A 296 -4.19 -13.45 11.92
N ALA A 297 -5.42 -13.89 11.63
CA ALA A 297 -6.46 -14.08 12.63
C ALA A 297 -6.10 -15.18 13.64
N ILE A 298 -5.57 -16.31 13.17
CA ILE A 298 -5.13 -17.40 14.03
C ILE A 298 -4.03 -16.92 14.99
N VAL A 299 -3.03 -16.20 14.49
CA VAL A 299 -1.95 -15.65 15.34
C VAL A 299 -2.52 -14.72 16.40
N LEU A 300 -3.45 -13.85 16.04
CA LEU A 300 -4.06 -12.92 17.00
C LEU A 300 -4.88 -13.64 18.06
N ILE A 301 -5.72 -14.61 17.66
CA ILE A 301 -6.54 -15.40 18.57
C ILE A 301 -5.64 -16.22 19.51
N ALA A 302 -4.61 -16.89 18.97
CA ALA A 302 -3.65 -17.66 19.76
C ALA A 302 -2.94 -16.79 20.79
N THR A 303 -2.51 -15.58 20.42
CA THR A 303 -1.87 -14.63 21.34
C THR A 303 -2.85 -14.18 22.44
N GLY A 304 -4.11 -13.93 22.09
CA GLY A 304 -5.16 -13.58 23.05
C GLY A 304 -5.46 -14.71 24.06
N LEU A 305 -5.53 -15.96 23.58
CA LEU A 305 -5.72 -17.14 24.43
C LEU A 305 -4.53 -17.35 25.38
N LEU A 306 -3.30 -17.26 24.85
CA LEU A 306 -2.08 -17.36 25.67
C LEU A 306 -2.04 -16.29 26.75
N TYR A 307 -2.49 -15.07 26.44
CA TYR A 307 -2.60 -14.00 27.42
C TYR A 307 -3.61 -14.36 28.53
N GLY A 308 -4.81 -14.82 28.17
CA GLY A 308 -5.81 -15.26 29.15
C GLY A 308 -5.27 -16.36 30.08
N LEU A 309 -4.59 -17.36 29.51
CA LEU A 309 -3.96 -18.43 30.28
C LEU A 309 -2.84 -17.92 31.20
N SER A 310 -2.04 -16.94 30.73
CA SER A 310 -0.97 -16.36 31.56
C SER A 310 -1.51 -15.57 32.77
N GLN A 311 -2.65 -14.89 32.61
CA GLN A 311 -3.31 -14.22 33.73
C GLN A 311 -3.76 -15.23 34.76
N GLY A 312 -4.37 -16.34 34.37
CA GLY A 312 -4.75 -17.44 35.25
C GLY A 312 -3.56 -18.04 36.00
N LEU A 313 -2.47 -18.29 35.29
CA LEU A 313 -1.22 -18.78 35.84
C LEU A 313 -0.61 -17.80 36.84
N GLY A 314 -0.61 -16.50 36.53
CA GLY A 314 -0.12 -15.44 37.41
C GLY A 314 -0.90 -15.38 38.74
N VAL A 315 -2.23 -15.48 38.71
CA VAL A 315 -3.09 -15.53 39.88
C VAL A 315 -2.79 -16.78 40.68
N TYR A 316 -2.67 -17.95 40.04
CA TYR A 316 -2.33 -19.20 40.73
C TYR A 316 -0.97 -19.14 41.44
N LEU A 317 0.07 -18.65 40.75
CA LEU A 317 1.40 -18.48 41.34
C LEU A 317 1.39 -17.50 42.54
N ALA A 318 0.69 -16.38 42.37
CA ALA A 318 0.55 -15.40 43.45
C ALA A 318 -0.14 -16.02 44.70
N SER A 319 -1.20 -16.81 44.50
CA SER A 319 -1.89 -17.51 45.61
C SER A 319 -0.98 -18.52 46.31
N LYS A 320 -0.18 -19.28 45.50
CA LYS A 320 0.78 -20.26 46.05
C LYS A 320 1.89 -19.59 46.86
N ILE A 321 2.42 -18.46 46.38
CA ILE A 321 3.43 -17.70 47.12
C ILE A 321 2.86 -17.16 48.43
N LEU A 322 1.65 -16.61 48.40
CA LEU A 322 0.98 -16.13 49.62
C LEU A 322 0.76 -17.25 50.67
N THR A 323 0.36 -18.44 50.24
CA THR A 323 0.18 -19.61 51.16
C THR A 323 1.49 -20.15 51.71
N HIS A 324 2.64 -19.88 51.12
CA HIS A 324 3.96 -20.23 51.66
C HIS A 324 4.58 -19.15 52.54
N LEU A 325 4.11 -17.88 52.44
CA LEU A 325 4.61 -16.76 53.23
C LEU A 325 3.82 -16.55 54.57
N PHE A 326 2.59 -17.06 54.61
CA PHE A 326 1.71 -17.05 55.78
C PHE A 326 1.33 -18.46 56.20
#